data_856cf518577cd511a372a73bdb4ad3e5
#
_entry.id   856cf518577cd511a372a73bdb4ad3e5
#
_cell.length_a   1.000
_cell.length_b   1.000
_cell.length_c   1.000
_cell.angle_alpha   90.00
_cell.angle_beta   90.00
_cell.angle_gamma   90.00
#
_symmetry.space_group_name_H-M   'P 1'
#
loop_
_entity.id
_entity.type
_entity.pdbx_description
1 polymer ?
#
loop_
_entity_poly.entity_id
_entity_poly.type
_entity_poly.pdbx_seq_one_letter_code
_entity_poly.pdbx_strand_id
1 'polypeptide(L)'
;PSADVTFFPKLVELAPGASRNVRVGISASVPRDTEVAFRLFVEELPDQSAPQANAVAIRTKIGIPVFVRPGKPTRSAQVERVTIEGGKILTRVRNTGNLHISVDSIAATGTTDVPPSSVADLFRVRR
;
A
#
# COMPACT_ATOMS: atom_id res chain seq x y z
N PRO A 1 0.29 -17.83 -7.15
CA PRO A 1 -0.33 -16.90 -8.10
C PRO A 1 -1.83 -16.87 -7.85
N SER A 2 -2.43 -15.67 -7.75
CA SER A 2 -3.89 -15.57 -7.63
C SER A 2 -4.53 -15.78 -8.99
N ALA A 3 -5.59 -16.60 -9.05
CA ALA A 3 -6.39 -16.78 -10.24
C ALA A 3 -7.22 -15.52 -10.60
N ASP A 4 -7.34 -14.58 -9.65
CA ASP A 4 -8.14 -13.37 -9.80
C ASP A 4 -7.45 -12.28 -10.61
N VAL A 5 -6.15 -12.39 -10.84
CA VAL A 5 -5.35 -11.40 -11.57
C VAL A 5 -4.66 -12.07 -12.76
N THR A 6 -4.89 -11.52 -13.93
CA THR A 6 -4.20 -11.89 -15.16
C THR A 6 -3.34 -10.74 -15.64
N PHE A 7 -2.22 -11.03 -16.29
CA PHE A 7 -1.36 -10.00 -16.87
C PHE A 7 -0.70 -10.52 -18.15
N PHE A 8 -0.40 -9.58 -19.05
CA PHE A 8 0.25 -9.86 -20.32
C PHE A 8 1.08 -8.65 -20.78
N PRO A 9 2.28 -8.86 -21.34
CA PRO A 9 3.01 -10.12 -21.49
C PRO A 9 3.58 -10.64 -20.16
N LYS A 10 3.84 -11.93 -20.07
CA LYS A 10 4.47 -12.56 -18.89
C LYS A 10 5.99 -12.48 -18.91
N LEU A 11 6.56 -12.35 -20.09
CA LEU A 11 7.99 -12.22 -20.33
C LEU A 11 8.23 -11.06 -21.29
N VAL A 12 9.22 -10.24 -21.00
CA VAL A 12 9.57 -9.06 -21.80
C VAL A 12 11.08 -8.93 -21.86
N GLU A 13 11.62 -8.76 -23.06
CA GLU A 13 12.97 -8.26 -23.27
C GLU A 13 12.93 -6.75 -23.46
N LEU A 14 13.79 -6.03 -22.74
CA LEU A 14 13.90 -4.57 -22.79
C LEU A 14 15.35 -4.19 -23.10
N ALA A 15 15.54 -3.45 -24.16
CA ALA A 15 16.81 -2.76 -24.40
C ALA A 15 16.99 -1.61 -23.40
N PRO A 16 18.22 -1.16 -23.10
CA PRO A 16 18.47 0.00 -22.27
C PRO A 16 17.66 1.24 -22.72
N GLY A 17 16.95 1.87 -21.78
CA GLY A 17 16.09 3.03 -22.06
C GLY A 17 14.75 2.70 -22.71
N ALA A 18 14.47 1.45 -23.06
CA ALA A 18 13.18 1.06 -23.64
C ALA A 18 12.10 0.91 -22.55
N SER A 19 10.84 1.05 -22.97
CA SER A 19 9.67 0.86 -22.11
C SER A 19 8.67 -0.08 -22.76
N ARG A 20 7.91 -0.79 -21.92
CA ARG A 20 6.87 -1.72 -22.37
C ARG A 20 5.66 -1.67 -21.44
N ASN A 21 4.47 -1.67 -22.03
CA ASN A 21 3.24 -1.73 -21.28
C ASN A 21 2.90 -3.17 -20.91
N VAL A 22 2.54 -3.39 -19.64
CA VAL A 22 1.95 -4.63 -19.16
C VAL A 22 0.47 -4.37 -18.89
N ARG A 23 -0.40 -5.17 -19.50
CA ARG A 23 -1.85 -5.11 -19.25
C ARG A 23 -2.18 -6.00 -18.07
N VAL A 24 -2.98 -5.47 -17.14
CA VAL A 24 -3.45 -6.22 -15.96
C VAL A 24 -4.96 -6.31 -16.04
N GLY A 25 -5.49 -7.53 -15.96
CA GLY A 25 -6.92 -7.81 -15.89
C GLY A 25 -7.29 -8.38 -14.52
N ILE A 26 -8.47 -8.00 -14.04
CA ILE A 26 -9.02 -8.46 -12.75
C ILE A 26 -10.27 -9.29 -13.05
N SER A 27 -10.37 -10.47 -12.44
CA SER A 27 -11.53 -11.35 -12.57
C SER A 27 -12.81 -10.67 -12.05
N ALA A 28 -13.94 -10.98 -12.67
CA ALA A 28 -15.26 -10.55 -12.21
C ALA A 28 -15.65 -11.16 -10.85
N SER A 29 -15.02 -12.25 -10.44
CA SER A 29 -15.24 -12.92 -9.14
C SER A 29 -14.66 -12.18 -7.94
N VAL A 30 -13.79 -11.18 -8.16
CA VAL A 30 -13.22 -10.39 -7.07
C VAL A 30 -14.33 -9.59 -6.37
N PRO A 31 -14.49 -9.73 -5.04
CA PRO A 31 -15.49 -8.98 -4.28
C PRO A 31 -15.37 -7.46 -4.49
N ARG A 32 -16.51 -6.77 -4.51
CA ARG A 32 -16.60 -5.32 -4.76
C ARG A 32 -17.27 -4.54 -3.62
N ASP A 33 -17.34 -5.12 -2.43
CA ASP A 33 -17.83 -4.50 -1.19
C ASP A 33 -16.72 -3.76 -0.45
N THR A 34 -15.51 -4.33 -0.46
CA THR A 34 -14.30 -3.71 0.10
C THR A 34 -13.19 -3.67 -0.94
N GLU A 35 -12.21 -2.81 -0.73
CA GLU A 35 -11.01 -2.78 -1.58
C GLU A 35 -10.20 -4.06 -1.41
N VAL A 36 -9.82 -4.65 -2.53
CA VAL A 36 -8.94 -5.82 -2.59
C VAL A 36 -7.58 -5.39 -3.13
N ALA A 37 -6.52 -5.79 -2.46
CA ALA A 37 -5.16 -5.47 -2.85
C ALA A 37 -4.43 -6.71 -3.38
N PHE A 38 -3.79 -6.55 -4.53
CA PHE A 38 -2.86 -7.51 -5.11
C PHE A 38 -1.49 -6.88 -5.24
N ARG A 39 -0.48 -7.70 -5.45
CA ARG A 39 0.87 -7.24 -5.75
C ARG A 39 1.38 -7.95 -6.99
N LEU A 40 1.68 -7.18 -8.03
CA LEU A 40 2.34 -7.65 -9.24
C LEU A 40 3.85 -7.55 -9.03
N PHE A 41 4.55 -8.67 -9.18
CA PHE A 41 6.00 -8.69 -9.13
C PHE A 41 6.58 -8.68 -10.55
N VAL A 42 7.51 -7.76 -10.78
CA VAL A 42 8.38 -7.73 -11.95
C VAL A 42 9.76 -8.15 -11.48
N GLU A 43 10.29 -9.22 -12.04
CA GLU A 43 11.55 -9.82 -11.63
C GLU A 43 12.47 -9.94 -12.82
N GLU A 44 13.72 -9.51 -12.65
CA GLU A 44 14.77 -9.68 -13.64
C GLU A 44 15.23 -11.13 -13.66
N LEU A 45 15.17 -11.73 -14.85
CA LEU A 45 15.64 -13.09 -15.05
C LEU A 45 17.17 -13.13 -15.26
N PRO A 46 17.84 -14.20 -14.80
CA PRO A 46 19.27 -14.34 -15.02
C PRO A 46 19.58 -14.44 -16.51
N ASP A 47 20.60 -13.71 -16.95
CA ASP A 47 21.17 -13.91 -18.25
C ASP A 47 21.98 -15.23 -18.24
N GLN A 48 21.47 -16.20 -18.98
CA GLN A 48 22.11 -17.53 -19.09
C GLN A 48 23.40 -17.50 -19.95
N SER A 49 23.60 -16.45 -20.73
CA SER A 49 24.76 -16.28 -21.59
C SER A 49 25.96 -15.60 -20.92
N ALA A 50 25.75 -15.00 -19.74
CA ALA A 50 26.83 -14.33 -19.02
C ALA A 50 27.81 -15.34 -18.41
N PRO A 51 29.13 -15.16 -18.60
CA PRO A 51 30.14 -16.03 -17.98
C PRO A 51 30.08 -15.91 -16.47
N GLN A 52 29.85 -17.03 -15.79
CA GLN A 52 29.64 -17.10 -14.33
C GLN A 52 30.92 -17.04 -13.48
N ALA A 53 32.08 -16.81 -14.07
CA ALA A 53 33.34 -16.78 -13.34
C ALA A 53 33.51 -15.45 -12.58
N ASN A 54 33.39 -15.51 -11.24
CA ASN A 54 33.77 -14.45 -10.29
C ASN A 54 32.99 -13.12 -10.36
N ALA A 55 31.78 -13.08 -10.91
CA ALA A 55 30.96 -11.88 -10.96
C ALA A 55 29.84 -11.92 -9.92
N VAL A 56 29.60 -10.79 -9.23
CA VAL A 56 28.43 -10.61 -8.39
C VAL A 56 27.24 -10.25 -9.30
N ALA A 57 26.25 -11.13 -9.37
CA ALA A 57 25.02 -10.85 -10.09
C ALA A 57 24.00 -10.18 -9.16
N ILE A 58 23.62 -8.94 -9.45
CA ILE A 58 22.52 -8.23 -8.77
C ILE A 58 21.27 -8.41 -9.61
N ARG A 59 20.18 -8.87 -9.00
CA ARG A 59 18.88 -9.02 -9.65
C ARG A 59 17.85 -8.12 -8.97
N THR A 60 17.03 -7.48 -9.77
CA THR A 60 15.98 -6.58 -9.32
C THR A 60 14.64 -7.30 -9.28
N LYS A 61 13.92 -7.13 -8.16
CA LYS A 61 12.52 -7.57 -8.01
C LYS A 61 11.69 -6.41 -7.48
N ILE A 62 10.73 -5.95 -8.28
CA ILE A 62 9.87 -4.81 -7.98
C ILE A 62 8.46 -5.33 -7.70
N GLY A 63 7.87 -4.92 -6.58
CA GLY A 63 6.49 -5.23 -6.23
C GLY A 63 5.58 -4.01 -6.46
N ILE A 64 4.68 -4.10 -7.42
CA ILE A 64 3.75 -3.04 -7.79
C ILE A 64 2.39 -3.34 -7.14
N PRO A 65 1.86 -2.47 -6.26
CA PRO A 65 0.54 -2.67 -5.68
C PRO A 65 -0.55 -2.40 -6.73
N VAL A 66 -1.57 -3.28 -6.76
CA VAL A 66 -2.75 -3.16 -7.60
C VAL A 66 -3.97 -3.18 -6.69
N PHE A 67 -4.71 -2.07 -6.62
CA PHE A 67 -5.90 -1.93 -5.80
C PHE A 67 -7.15 -2.01 -6.65
N VAL A 68 -8.06 -2.91 -6.29
CA VAL A 68 -9.37 -3.04 -6.92
C VAL A 68 -10.39 -2.36 -6.02
N ARG A 69 -10.91 -1.24 -6.49
CA ARG A 69 -11.85 -0.42 -5.71
C ARG A 69 -13.23 -1.07 -5.62
N PRO A 70 -13.93 -0.92 -4.49
CA PRO A 70 -15.31 -1.33 -4.36
C PRO A 70 -16.25 -0.52 -5.25
N GLY A 71 -17.42 -1.07 -5.53
CA GLY A 71 -18.43 -0.41 -6.37
C GLY A 71 -18.97 0.90 -5.77
N LYS A 72 -18.98 0.99 -4.43
CA LYS A 72 -19.36 2.20 -3.66
C LYS A 72 -18.22 2.54 -2.70
N PRO A 73 -17.21 3.29 -3.14
CA PRO A 73 -16.06 3.60 -2.33
C PRO A 73 -16.40 4.59 -1.21
N THR A 74 -16.03 4.25 0.02
CA THR A 74 -16.20 5.10 1.21
C THR A 74 -14.86 5.22 1.93
N ARG A 75 -14.41 6.47 2.12
CA ARG A 75 -13.25 6.78 2.95
C ARG A 75 -13.70 7.32 4.27
N SER A 76 -13.40 6.63 5.35
CA SER A 76 -13.73 7.06 6.70
C SER A 76 -12.70 6.52 7.67
N ALA A 77 -12.34 7.32 8.66
CA ALA A 77 -11.44 6.93 9.73
C ALA A 77 -11.93 7.52 11.05
N GLN A 78 -11.69 6.82 12.13
CA GLN A 78 -12.02 7.24 13.48
C GLN A 78 -10.80 7.09 14.38
N VAL A 79 -10.54 8.09 15.20
CA VAL A 79 -9.57 7.99 16.28
C VAL A 79 -10.21 7.23 17.43
N GLU A 80 -9.67 6.07 17.79
CA GLU A 80 -10.18 5.22 18.87
C GLU A 80 -9.55 5.54 20.22
N ARG A 81 -8.27 5.85 20.21
CA ARG A 81 -7.50 6.07 21.44
C ARG A 81 -6.31 6.98 21.17
N VAL A 82 -6.05 7.82 22.14
CA VAL A 82 -4.81 8.58 22.23
C VAL A 82 -4.23 8.34 23.62
N THR A 83 -2.95 7.98 23.69
CA THR A 83 -2.21 7.78 24.94
C THR A 83 -0.89 8.56 24.88
N ILE A 84 -0.37 8.92 26.04
CA ILE A 84 0.95 9.54 26.18
C ILE A 84 1.81 8.55 26.96
N GLU A 85 2.86 8.05 26.33
CA GLU A 85 3.77 7.09 26.93
C GLU A 85 5.21 7.51 26.61
N GLY A 86 6.05 7.61 27.63
CA GLY A 86 7.46 7.98 27.45
C GLY A 86 7.68 9.29 26.69
N GLY A 87 6.81 10.30 26.88
CA GLY A 87 6.88 11.59 26.18
C GLY A 87 6.46 11.52 24.70
N LYS A 88 5.89 10.41 24.23
CA LYS A 88 5.35 10.23 22.89
C LYS A 88 3.84 10.13 22.91
N ILE A 89 3.19 10.73 21.90
CA ILE A 89 1.75 10.61 21.70
C ILE A 89 1.51 9.41 20.80
N LEU A 90 0.78 8.41 21.31
CA LEU A 90 0.36 7.24 20.57
C LEU A 90 -1.12 7.38 20.18
N THR A 91 -1.39 7.39 18.89
CA THR A 91 -2.76 7.53 18.38
C THR A 91 -3.16 6.26 17.65
N ARG A 92 -4.26 5.63 18.09
CA ARG A 92 -4.87 4.51 17.41
C ARG A 92 -5.98 5.01 16.50
N VAL A 93 -5.81 4.79 15.20
CA VAL A 93 -6.79 5.15 14.17
C VAL A 93 -7.39 3.87 13.59
N ARG A 94 -8.72 3.78 13.55
CA ARG A 94 -9.46 2.71 12.88
C ARG A 94 -9.94 3.20 11.53
N ASN A 95 -9.70 2.42 10.49
CA ASN A 95 -10.36 2.60 9.21
C ASN A 95 -11.81 2.06 9.32
N THR A 96 -12.79 2.93 9.16
CA THR A 96 -14.22 2.60 9.18
C THR A 96 -14.85 2.64 7.78
N GLY A 97 -14.05 2.94 6.76
CA GLY A 97 -14.44 2.86 5.36
C GLY A 97 -14.11 1.51 4.72
N ASN A 98 -14.26 1.44 3.40
CA ASN A 98 -13.95 0.25 2.61
C ASN A 98 -12.81 0.45 1.60
N LEU A 99 -12.05 1.53 1.74
CA LEU A 99 -10.81 1.81 1.03
C LEU A 99 -9.65 1.88 2.03
N HIS A 100 -8.43 1.61 1.57
CA HIS A 100 -7.25 1.90 2.36
C HIS A 100 -7.14 3.41 2.63
N ILE A 101 -6.59 3.76 3.77
CA ILE A 101 -6.31 5.14 4.15
C ILE A 101 -4.82 5.30 4.42
N SER A 102 -4.32 6.49 4.11
CA SER A 102 -2.99 6.97 4.51
C SER A 102 -3.19 8.12 5.48
N VAL A 103 -2.40 8.15 6.54
CA VAL A 103 -2.38 9.26 7.48
C VAL A 103 -1.16 10.11 7.12
N ASP A 104 -1.39 11.25 6.49
CA ASP A 104 -0.31 12.12 6.02
C ASP A 104 0.20 13.03 7.14
N SER A 105 -0.70 13.47 8.05
CA SER A 105 -0.33 14.30 9.19
C SER A 105 -1.31 14.14 10.34
N ILE A 106 -0.82 14.30 11.56
CA ILE A 106 -1.63 14.40 12.78
C ILE A 106 -1.26 15.73 13.43
N ALA A 107 -2.24 16.62 13.59
CA ALA A 107 -2.07 17.85 14.34
C ALA A 107 -2.74 17.69 15.71
N ALA A 108 -1.98 17.95 16.77
CA ALA A 108 -2.50 18.05 18.13
C ALA A 108 -2.54 19.53 18.54
N THR A 109 -3.70 20.01 18.96
CA THR A 109 -3.87 21.35 19.51
C THR A 109 -4.44 21.24 20.92
N GLY A 110 -3.75 21.80 21.90
CA GLY A 110 -4.18 21.77 23.31
C GLY A 110 -3.11 22.32 24.23
N THR A 111 -3.51 22.67 25.45
CA THR A 111 -2.60 23.01 26.54
C THR A 111 -2.25 21.75 27.33
N THR A 112 -1.09 21.76 27.99
CA THR A 112 -0.54 20.64 28.78
C THR A 112 -1.40 20.19 29.98
N ASP A 113 -2.47 20.93 30.31
CA ASP A 113 -3.33 20.67 31.47
C ASP A 113 -4.63 19.90 31.14
N VAL A 114 -4.75 19.31 29.94
CA VAL A 114 -5.95 18.57 29.53
C VAL A 114 -5.86 17.12 30.03
N PRO A 115 -6.85 16.64 30.81
CA PRO A 115 -6.85 15.27 31.30
C PRO A 115 -6.92 14.26 30.13
N PRO A 116 -6.29 13.08 30.28
CA PRO A 116 -6.16 12.09 29.20
C PRO A 116 -7.47 11.67 28.52
N SER A 117 -8.60 11.80 29.19
CA SER A 117 -9.92 11.44 28.69
C SER A 117 -10.48 12.38 27.62
N SER A 118 -9.96 13.62 27.52
CA SER A 118 -10.44 14.63 26.56
C SER A 118 -9.49 14.82 25.36
N VAL A 119 -8.37 14.11 25.35
CA VAL A 119 -7.35 14.24 24.29
C VAL A 119 -7.85 13.71 22.95
N ALA A 120 -8.81 12.76 22.95
CA ALA A 120 -9.37 12.21 21.71
C ALA A 120 -10.09 13.27 20.85
N ASP A 121 -10.64 14.31 21.46
CA ASP A 121 -11.37 15.38 20.74
C ASP A 121 -10.43 16.41 20.09
N LEU A 122 -9.14 16.39 20.45
CA LEU A 122 -8.14 17.33 19.95
C LEU A 122 -7.52 16.88 18.62
N PHE A 123 -7.79 15.65 18.16
CA PHE A 123 -7.17 15.11 16.96
C PHE A 123 -8.12 15.16 15.79
N ARG A 124 -7.74 15.87 14.72
CA ARG A 124 -8.39 15.80 13.41
C ARG A 124 -7.48 15.07 12.43
N VAL A 125 -7.98 13.98 11.87
CA VAL A 125 -7.38 13.35 10.70
C VAL A 125 -7.82 14.15 9.48
N ARG A 126 -6.91 14.86 8.82
CA ARG A 126 -7.21 15.49 7.53
C ARG A 126 -7.28 14.39 6.45
N ARG A 127 -8.29 14.51 5.61
CA ARG A 127 -8.55 13.61 4.48
C ARG A 127 -7.74 13.99 3.26
#